data_b1a423f9c35fd90491f92e9ebdcf031f
#
_entry.id   b1a423f9c35fd90491f92e9ebdcf031f
#
_cell.length_a   1.000
_cell.length_b   1.000
_cell.length_c   1.000
_cell.angle_alpha   90.00
_cell.angle_beta   90.00
_cell.angle_gamma   90.00
#
_symmetry.space_group_name_H-M   'P 1'
#
loop_
_entity.id
_entity.type
_entity.pdbx_description
1 polymer ?
#
loop_
_entity_poly.entity_id
_entity_poly.type
_entity_poly.pdbx_seq_one_letter_code
_entity_poly.pdbx_strand_id
1 'polypeptide(L)'
;MSDQRTIPAGKASFAARIARGSAITLAGFGLSNAIRLGSNLLLARLLFPDAFGIMALVSVLMVGLVMFSDIGITPSIQSSKRGDDPDFLNTAWTIQMIRSVILFALACALAWPMAWFYDQPDLLQLIPVSAISLLILAVQPTRIDTASRHMVLGRLTMIELASQFLSVALMLVLAWATGSVWAIVAGNVASAAIKVALAWLALPGITNRPRWESAAVSELVHYGKWIFLSTAASFLLTQSDKLILGRYLTMEGLGLYNIGFFLAGFPILMGHALIGRLMIPIYRENPPAHSPENFARLRRVRMALSGLMMALMVPVTLGGVWLVDLLYDARYASSGVVVVMLAVALLPQILTLSYDQAALASGDSRGYFWLNGTRAGLLVVLMLLAVPLVGVAGAALAIGLTHLLCWPLGARLAHRHGAWDPVHDALMGGL
;
A
#
# COMPACT_ATOMS: atom_id res chain seq x y z
N MET A 1 -27.12 -21.40 27.85
CA MET A 1 -28.08 -20.43 27.29
C MET A 1 -27.27 -19.29 26.70
N SER A 2 -27.03 -19.32 25.40
CA SER A 2 -26.23 -18.35 24.67
C SER A 2 -27.16 -17.30 24.07
N ASP A 3 -27.01 -16.08 24.55
CA ASP A 3 -27.75 -14.91 24.07
C ASP A 3 -27.27 -14.54 22.66
N GLN A 4 -27.92 -15.10 21.64
CA GLN A 4 -27.75 -14.67 20.23
C GLN A 4 -28.52 -13.37 20.06
N ARG A 5 -27.84 -12.25 20.29
CA ARG A 5 -28.36 -10.94 19.85
C ARG A 5 -28.33 -10.88 18.34
N THR A 6 -29.44 -11.28 17.74
CA THR A 6 -29.74 -11.06 16.32
C THR A 6 -29.78 -9.57 16.03
N ILE A 7 -28.92 -9.12 15.13
CA ILE A 7 -28.93 -7.75 14.61
C ILE A 7 -30.22 -7.57 13.79
N PRO A 8 -31.07 -6.55 14.09
CA PRO A 8 -32.29 -6.34 13.33
C PRO A 8 -31.94 -5.96 11.89
N ALA A 9 -32.26 -6.82 10.95
CA ALA A 9 -32.14 -6.57 9.52
C ALA A 9 -33.22 -5.59 9.05
N GLY A 10 -33.00 -4.30 9.25
CA GLY A 10 -33.77 -3.26 8.56
C GLY A 10 -33.56 -3.39 7.06
N LYS A 11 -34.66 -3.40 6.28
CA LYS A 11 -34.73 -3.65 4.83
C LYS A 11 -34.11 -2.52 3.99
N ALA A 12 -32.83 -2.22 4.15
CA ALA A 12 -32.09 -1.52 3.11
C ALA A 12 -31.74 -2.53 2.02
N SER A 13 -32.02 -2.22 0.74
CA SER A 13 -31.70 -3.12 -0.36
C SER A 13 -30.19 -3.45 -0.33
N PHE A 14 -29.81 -4.65 -0.77
CA PHE A 14 -28.39 -5.07 -0.84
C PHE A 14 -27.53 -4.03 -1.55
N ALA A 15 -28.06 -3.42 -2.64
CA ALA A 15 -27.41 -2.34 -3.35
C ALA A 15 -27.16 -1.08 -2.47
N ALA A 16 -28.13 -0.70 -1.64
CA ALA A 16 -27.96 0.45 -0.73
C ALA A 16 -26.91 0.20 0.36
N ARG A 17 -26.78 -1.04 0.84
CA ARG A 17 -25.70 -1.42 1.79
C ARG A 17 -24.33 -1.36 1.14
N ILE A 18 -24.20 -1.86 -0.10
CA ILE A 18 -22.94 -1.77 -0.86
C ILE A 18 -22.58 -0.31 -1.11
N ALA A 19 -23.51 0.49 -1.61
CA ALA A 19 -23.27 1.91 -1.90
C ALA A 19 -22.85 2.68 -0.64
N ARG A 20 -23.56 2.49 0.48
CA ARG A 20 -23.20 3.10 1.77
C ARG A 20 -21.83 2.61 2.27
N GLY A 21 -21.56 1.32 2.21
CA GLY A 21 -20.27 0.74 2.60
C GLY A 21 -19.11 1.29 1.77
N SER A 22 -19.29 1.39 0.45
CA SER A 22 -18.30 1.97 -0.46
C SER A 22 -18.06 3.45 -0.19
N ALA A 23 -19.13 4.24 0.06
CA ALA A 23 -19.01 5.65 0.40
C ALA A 23 -18.25 5.88 1.71
N ILE A 24 -18.57 5.10 2.77
CA ILE A 24 -17.85 5.16 4.05
C ILE A 24 -16.38 4.80 3.88
N THR A 25 -16.08 3.76 3.09
CA THR A 25 -14.69 3.34 2.86
C THR A 25 -13.91 4.37 2.03
N LEU A 26 -14.55 5.03 1.06
CA LEU A 26 -13.93 6.12 0.29
C LEU A 26 -13.66 7.35 1.16
N ALA A 27 -14.64 7.75 1.96
CA ALA A 27 -14.47 8.87 2.90
C ALA A 27 -13.39 8.55 3.94
N GLY A 28 -13.39 7.32 4.48
CA GLY A 28 -12.36 6.83 5.39
C GLY A 28 -10.96 6.84 4.76
N PHE A 29 -10.83 6.40 3.51
CA PHE A 29 -9.58 6.46 2.78
C PHE A 29 -9.09 7.90 2.58
N GLY A 30 -9.98 8.82 2.21
CA GLY A 30 -9.65 10.25 2.09
C GLY A 30 -9.18 10.84 3.41
N LEU A 31 -9.92 10.58 4.50
CA LEU A 31 -9.56 11.07 5.84
C LEU A 31 -8.26 10.46 6.35
N SER A 32 -8.05 9.16 6.15
CA SER A 32 -6.79 8.48 6.50
C SER A 32 -5.58 9.12 5.79
N ASN A 33 -5.72 9.42 4.49
CA ASN A 33 -4.65 10.10 3.76
C ASN A 33 -4.45 11.56 4.19
N ALA A 34 -5.53 12.27 4.57
CA ALA A 34 -5.43 13.62 5.14
C ALA A 34 -4.70 13.61 6.49
N ILE A 35 -5.01 12.66 7.39
CA ILE A 35 -4.29 12.45 8.65
C ILE A 35 -2.82 12.15 8.37
N ARG A 36 -2.52 11.28 7.40
CA ARG A 36 -1.16 10.91 7.02
C ARG A 36 -0.36 12.09 6.46
N LEU A 37 -0.97 12.90 5.60
CA LEU A 37 -0.36 14.12 5.10
C LEU A 37 -0.10 15.11 6.25
N GLY A 38 -1.11 15.40 7.06
CA GLY A 38 -0.98 16.30 8.21
C GLY A 38 0.09 15.82 9.20
N SER A 39 0.13 14.51 9.50
CA SER A 39 1.14 13.95 10.39
C SER A 39 2.55 14.09 9.80
N ASN A 40 2.71 13.85 8.49
CA ASN A 40 3.99 14.01 7.81
C ASN A 40 4.49 15.46 7.88
N LEU A 41 3.60 16.43 7.61
CA LEU A 41 3.93 17.86 7.67
C LEU A 41 4.31 18.31 9.09
N LEU A 42 3.56 17.87 10.10
CA LEU A 42 3.83 18.23 11.50
C LEU A 42 5.12 17.58 12.02
N LEU A 43 5.35 16.30 11.68
CA LEU A 43 6.58 15.61 12.04
C LEU A 43 7.81 16.22 11.36
N ALA A 44 7.69 16.67 10.12
CA ALA A 44 8.80 17.33 9.42
C ALA A 44 9.21 18.67 10.06
N ARG A 45 8.31 19.32 10.80
CA ARG A 45 8.67 20.51 11.60
C ARG A 45 9.38 20.17 12.91
N LEU A 46 9.17 18.96 13.44
CA LEU A 46 9.71 18.53 14.72
C LEU A 46 10.99 17.69 14.58
N LEU A 47 11.16 17.01 13.44
CA LEU A 47 12.26 16.10 13.19
C LEU A 47 13.13 16.59 12.03
N PHE A 48 14.35 16.05 11.93
CA PHE A 48 15.26 16.29 10.81
C PHE A 48 15.03 15.27 9.68
N PRO A 49 15.44 15.57 8.43
CA PRO A 49 15.25 14.68 7.29
C PRO A 49 15.83 13.28 7.48
N ASP A 50 16.97 13.14 8.19
CA ASP A 50 17.63 11.86 8.47
C ASP A 50 16.71 10.88 9.21
N ALA A 51 15.85 11.37 10.12
CA ALA A 51 14.87 10.52 10.79
C ALA A 51 13.88 9.84 9.79
N PHE A 52 13.49 10.57 8.76
CA PHE A 52 12.65 10.01 7.70
C PHE A 52 13.42 9.04 6.80
N GLY A 53 14.71 9.28 6.56
CA GLY A 53 15.60 8.40 5.81
C GLY A 53 15.79 7.05 6.51
N ILE A 54 16.17 7.08 7.79
CA ILE A 54 16.33 5.86 8.60
C ILE A 54 15.01 5.09 8.70
N MET A 55 13.89 5.80 8.94
CA MET A 55 12.57 5.18 9.00
C MET A 55 12.09 4.62 7.65
N ALA A 56 12.56 5.16 6.52
CA ALA A 56 12.30 4.57 5.21
C ALA A 56 12.93 3.16 5.12
N LEU A 57 14.19 2.98 5.57
CA LEU A 57 14.86 1.67 5.60
C LEU A 57 14.17 0.69 6.55
N VAL A 58 13.81 1.13 7.77
CA VAL A 58 13.03 0.31 8.71
C VAL A 58 11.72 -0.12 8.08
N SER A 59 11.00 0.82 7.46
CA SER A 59 9.70 0.55 6.81
C SER A 59 9.81 -0.44 5.66
N VAL A 60 10.86 -0.33 4.83
CA VAL A 60 11.10 -1.26 3.73
C VAL A 60 11.27 -2.69 4.25
N LEU A 61 12.07 -2.89 5.31
CA LEU A 61 12.24 -4.20 5.92
C LEU A 61 10.91 -4.73 6.49
N MET A 62 10.16 -3.90 7.24
CA MET A 62 8.88 -4.31 7.82
C MET A 62 7.86 -4.68 6.73
N VAL A 63 7.75 -3.87 5.68
CA VAL A 63 6.89 -4.15 4.52
C VAL A 63 7.33 -5.44 3.83
N GLY A 64 8.63 -5.62 3.60
CA GLY A 64 9.18 -6.84 3.00
C GLY A 64 8.81 -8.09 3.80
N LEU A 65 9.07 -8.07 5.10
CA LEU A 65 8.75 -9.20 6.00
C LEU A 65 7.25 -9.55 5.95
N VAL A 66 6.38 -8.56 6.02
CA VAL A 66 4.92 -8.78 5.96
C VAL A 66 4.51 -9.31 4.59
N MET A 67 4.97 -8.70 3.51
CA MET A 67 4.63 -9.09 2.14
C MET A 67 5.12 -10.50 1.80
N PHE A 68 6.38 -10.84 2.06
CA PHE A 68 6.94 -12.15 1.74
C PHE A 68 6.41 -13.29 2.62
N SER A 69 5.80 -12.97 3.74
CA SER A 69 5.20 -13.96 4.62
C SER A 69 3.68 -14.09 4.46
N ASP A 70 3.07 -13.30 3.58
CA ASP A 70 1.61 -13.31 3.40
C ASP A 70 1.15 -14.62 2.76
N ILE A 71 0.49 -15.45 3.57
CA ILE A 71 -0.13 -16.70 3.15
C ILE A 71 -1.62 -16.53 2.82
N GLY A 72 -2.09 -15.31 2.68
CA GLY A 72 -3.45 -15.01 2.27
C GLY A 72 -4.52 -15.39 3.32
N ILE A 73 -4.24 -15.20 4.61
CA ILE A 73 -5.20 -15.50 5.70
C ILE A 73 -6.49 -14.70 5.51
N THR A 74 -6.36 -13.38 5.36
CA THR A 74 -7.51 -12.48 5.17
C THR A 74 -8.36 -12.85 3.96
N PRO A 75 -7.83 -12.97 2.72
CA PRO A 75 -8.63 -13.38 1.58
C PRO A 75 -9.18 -14.82 1.71
N SER A 76 -8.47 -15.73 2.39
CA SER A 76 -8.99 -17.07 2.66
C SER A 76 -10.23 -17.03 3.55
N ILE A 77 -10.20 -16.30 4.67
CA ILE A 77 -11.37 -16.15 5.56
C ILE A 77 -12.55 -15.51 4.79
N GLN A 78 -12.26 -14.52 3.93
CA GLN A 78 -13.30 -13.83 3.19
C GLN A 78 -13.95 -14.69 2.09
N SER A 79 -13.20 -15.58 1.44
CA SER A 79 -13.67 -16.37 0.30
C SER A 79 -14.06 -17.80 0.63
N SER A 80 -13.50 -18.41 1.69
CA SER A 80 -13.79 -19.79 2.08
C SER A 80 -15.24 -19.97 2.54
N LYS A 81 -15.82 -21.13 2.22
CA LYS A 81 -17.13 -21.54 2.77
C LYS A 81 -17.09 -21.68 4.30
N ARG A 82 -15.90 -21.94 4.86
CA ARG A 82 -15.63 -22.10 6.29
C ARG A 82 -15.21 -20.80 6.98
N GLY A 83 -15.30 -19.64 6.32
CA GLY A 83 -14.84 -18.36 6.84
C GLY A 83 -15.55 -17.86 8.13
N ASP A 84 -16.63 -18.53 8.58
CA ASP A 84 -17.32 -18.29 9.85
C ASP A 84 -17.20 -19.48 10.83
N ASP A 85 -16.51 -20.56 10.41
CA ASP A 85 -16.27 -21.73 11.25
C ASP A 85 -15.25 -21.42 12.36
N PRO A 86 -15.61 -21.60 13.66
CA PRO A 86 -14.69 -21.30 14.76
C PRO A 86 -13.38 -22.07 14.71
N ASP A 87 -13.37 -23.31 14.21
CA ASP A 87 -12.17 -24.13 14.14
C ASP A 87 -11.21 -23.64 13.06
N PHE A 88 -11.77 -23.24 11.91
CA PHE A 88 -11.03 -22.61 10.83
C PHE A 88 -10.42 -21.25 11.27
N LEU A 89 -11.23 -20.39 11.91
CA LEU A 89 -10.79 -19.08 12.40
C LEU A 89 -9.73 -19.18 13.50
N ASN A 90 -9.86 -20.12 14.42
CA ASN A 90 -8.88 -20.36 15.47
C ASN A 90 -7.56 -20.91 14.91
N THR A 91 -7.63 -21.79 13.90
CA THR A 91 -6.45 -22.30 13.20
C THR A 91 -5.75 -21.17 12.42
N ALA A 92 -6.49 -20.32 11.70
CA ALA A 92 -5.97 -19.15 11.02
C ALA A 92 -5.26 -18.19 11.99
N TRP A 93 -5.86 -17.93 13.15
CA TRP A 93 -5.26 -17.12 14.20
C TRP A 93 -3.98 -17.73 14.79
N THR A 94 -3.96 -19.06 15.01
CA THR A 94 -2.76 -19.77 15.49
C THR A 94 -1.61 -19.66 14.48
N ILE A 95 -1.90 -19.83 13.19
CA ILE A 95 -0.92 -19.65 12.12
C ILE A 95 -0.41 -18.20 12.09
N GLN A 96 -1.28 -17.21 12.24
CA GLN A 96 -0.90 -15.79 12.33
C GLN A 96 0.07 -15.53 13.49
N MET A 97 -0.17 -16.11 14.66
CA MET A 97 0.75 -15.97 15.81
C MET A 97 2.12 -16.59 15.52
N ILE A 98 2.16 -17.84 15.04
CA ILE A 98 3.42 -18.52 14.69
C ILE A 98 4.19 -17.72 13.66
N ARG A 99 3.52 -17.29 12.59
CA ARG A 99 4.11 -16.44 11.54
C ARG A 99 4.72 -15.16 12.13
N SER A 100 3.99 -14.46 12.99
CA SER A 100 4.46 -13.19 13.54
C SER A 100 5.67 -13.35 14.46
N VAL A 101 5.75 -14.45 15.23
CA VAL A 101 6.96 -14.76 16.03
C VAL A 101 8.15 -15.03 15.13
N ILE A 102 7.96 -15.79 14.03
CA ILE A 102 9.02 -16.05 13.04
C ILE A 102 9.49 -14.73 12.40
N LEU A 103 8.55 -13.85 12.04
CA LEU A 103 8.88 -12.56 11.43
C LEU A 103 9.61 -11.64 12.39
N PHE A 104 9.23 -11.62 13.66
CA PHE A 104 9.95 -10.89 14.71
C PHE A 104 11.38 -11.40 14.84
N ALA A 105 11.58 -12.71 14.96
CA ALA A 105 12.90 -13.31 15.04
C ALA A 105 13.74 -13.00 13.79
N LEU A 106 13.13 -13.06 12.60
CA LEU A 106 13.80 -12.72 11.34
C LEU A 106 14.14 -11.23 11.25
N ALA A 107 13.26 -10.33 11.73
CA ALA A 107 13.56 -8.89 11.82
C ALA A 107 14.77 -8.63 12.71
N CYS A 108 14.83 -9.27 13.88
CA CYS A 108 15.98 -9.17 14.80
C CYS A 108 17.28 -9.71 14.15
N ALA A 109 17.19 -10.84 13.45
CA ALA A 109 18.35 -11.41 12.76
C ALA A 109 18.85 -10.54 11.59
N LEU A 110 17.92 -9.87 10.88
CA LEU A 110 18.25 -8.98 9.76
C LEU A 110 18.72 -7.58 10.21
N ALA A 111 18.53 -7.21 11.47
CA ALA A 111 18.93 -5.89 11.99
C ALA A 111 20.44 -5.66 11.82
N TRP A 112 21.27 -6.67 12.14
CA TRP A 112 22.72 -6.56 11.97
C TRP A 112 23.17 -6.48 10.51
N PRO A 113 22.77 -7.36 9.59
CA PRO A 113 23.08 -7.22 8.17
C PRO A 113 22.62 -5.88 7.56
N MET A 114 21.44 -5.39 7.94
CA MET A 114 20.94 -4.09 7.49
C MET A 114 21.80 -2.94 8.00
N ALA A 115 22.13 -2.93 9.29
CA ALA A 115 22.98 -1.90 9.89
C ALA A 115 24.38 -1.86 9.23
N TRP A 116 24.94 -3.02 8.97
CA TRP A 116 26.24 -3.15 8.28
C TRP A 116 26.17 -2.72 6.82
N PHE A 117 25.14 -3.17 6.08
CA PHE A 117 25.02 -2.88 4.65
C PHE A 117 24.79 -1.40 4.37
N TYR A 118 24.00 -0.72 5.19
CA TYR A 118 23.68 0.70 5.03
C TYR A 118 24.60 1.62 5.84
N ASP A 119 25.55 1.09 6.59
CA ASP A 119 26.43 1.85 7.50
C ASP A 119 25.64 2.73 8.50
N GLN A 120 24.58 2.13 9.08
CA GLN A 120 23.65 2.81 9.99
C GLN A 120 23.47 1.98 11.28
N PRO A 121 24.29 2.23 12.34
CA PRO A 121 24.22 1.48 13.60
C PRO A 121 22.87 1.55 14.29
N ASP A 122 22.12 2.66 14.13
CA ASP A 122 20.80 2.86 14.75
C ASP A 122 19.79 1.80 14.33
N LEU A 123 19.93 1.21 13.14
CA LEU A 123 19.06 0.13 12.65
C LEU A 123 19.10 -1.10 13.56
N LEU A 124 20.21 -1.35 14.30
CA LEU A 124 20.32 -2.44 15.26
C LEU A 124 19.27 -2.37 16.37
N GLN A 125 18.86 -1.17 16.75
CA GLN A 125 17.88 -0.95 17.80
C GLN A 125 16.48 -0.65 17.22
N LEU A 126 16.42 0.17 16.17
CA LEU A 126 15.16 0.62 15.58
C LEU A 126 14.37 -0.54 14.94
N ILE A 127 15.06 -1.48 14.27
CA ILE A 127 14.40 -2.63 13.62
C ILE A 127 13.75 -3.57 14.64
N PRO A 128 14.44 -4.09 15.67
CA PRO A 128 13.81 -4.97 16.66
C PRO A 128 12.65 -4.30 17.40
N VAL A 129 12.80 -3.03 17.81
CA VAL A 129 11.71 -2.32 18.49
C VAL A 129 10.51 -2.08 17.56
N SER A 130 10.74 -1.70 16.31
CA SER A 130 9.67 -1.58 15.32
C SER A 130 8.96 -2.92 15.06
N ALA A 131 9.72 -4.03 15.09
CA ALA A 131 9.20 -5.37 14.89
C ALA A 131 8.30 -5.86 16.04
N ILE A 132 8.31 -5.22 17.21
CA ILE A 132 7.32 -5.49 18.29
C ILE A 132 5.90 -5.31 17.77
N SER A 133 5.68 -4.40 16.80
CA SER A 133 4.37 -4.23 16.16
C SER A 133 3.87 -5.52 15.51
N LEU A 134 4.77 -6.38 14.98
CA LEU A 134 4.41 -7.68 14.41
C LEU A 134 3.89 -8.64 15.49
N LEU A 135 4.50 -8.65 16.68
CA LEU A 135 4.04 -9.46 17.80
C LEU A 135 2.69 -8.96 18.34
N ILE A 136 2.48 -7.66 18.36
CA ILE A 136 1.20 -7.07 18.75
C ILE A 136 0.12 -7.46 17.74
N LEU A 137 0.40 -7.37 16.44
CA LEU A 137 -0.51 -7.77 15.38
C LEU A 137 -0.75 -9.30 15.34
N ALA A 138 0.14 -10.11 15.93
CA ALA A 138 -0.06 -11.55 16.07
C ALA A 138 -1.36 -11.89 16.82
N VAL A 139 -1.68 -11.12 17.85
CA VAL A 139 -2.90 -11.33 18.67
C VAL A 139 -4.11 -10.57 18.15
N GLN A 140 -4.04 -10.01 16.94
CA GLN A 140 -5.20 -9.38 16.28
C GLN A 140 -6.33 -10.40 16.09
N PRO A 141 -7.58 -10.10 16.52
CA PRO A 141 -8.67 -11.05 16.41
C PRO A 141 -9.14 -11.23 14.98
N THR A 142 -9.51 -12.46 14.60
CA THR A 142 -10.11 -12.77 13.30
C THR A 142 -11.47 -12.08 13.08
N ARG A 143 -12.01 -11.42 14.11
CA ARG A 143 -13.20 -10.54 14.00
C ARG A 143 -13.05 -9.45 12.96
N ILE A 144 -11.83 -8.97 12.67
CA ILE A 144 -11.55 -8.00 11.61
C ILE A 144 -11.87 -8.61 10.24
N ASP A 145 -11.42 -9.85 10.01
CA ASP A 145 -11.60 -10.54 8.73
C ASP A 145 -13.07 -10.94 8.54
N THR A 146 -13.74 -11.45 9.57
CA THR A 146 -15.16 -11.77 9.52
C THR A 146 -16.03 -10.52 9.38
N ALA A 147 -15.68 -9.39 10.04
CA ALA A 147 -16.36 -8.12 9.85
C ALA A 147 -16.22 -7.61 8.40
N SER A 148 -15.06 -7.78 7.80
CA SER A 148 -14.83 -7.47 6.38
C SER A 148 -15.65 -8.38 5.47
N ARG A 149 -15.68 -9.71 5.73
CA ARG A 149 -16.52 -10.70 5.04
C ARG A 149 -18.01 -10.31 5.07
N HIS A 150 -18.51 -9.87 6.21
CA HIS A 150 -19.90 -9.45 6.40
C HIS A 150 -20.16 -7.96 6.05
N MET A 151 -19.18 -7.28 5.40
CA MET A 151 -19.30 -5.88 4.98
C MET A 151 -19.63 -4.91 6.12
N VAL A 152 -19.15 -5.16 7.33
CA VAL A 152 -19.26 -4.24 8.49
C VAL A 152 -18.18 -3.15 8.37
N LEU A 153 -18.10 -2.52 7.19
CA LEU A 153 -17.00 -1.63 6.80
C LEU A 153 -16.92 -0.37 7.66
N GLY A 154 -18.06 0.14 8.13
CA GLY A 154 -18.08 1.37 8.95
C GLY A 154 -17.31 1.24 10.26
N ARG A 155 -17.49 0.12 11.00
CA ARG A 155 -16.75 -0.12 12.25
C ARG A 155 -15.26 -0.34 11.99
N LEU A 156 -14.91 -1.06 10.93
CA LEU A 156 -13.51 -1.27 10.53
C LEU A 156 -12.83 0.06 10.20
N THR A 157 -13.49 0.91 9.41
CA THR A 157 -12.97 2.25 9.09
C THR A 157 -12.81 3.12 10.34
N MET A 158 -13.76 3.08 11.27
CA MET A 158 -13.65 3.83 12.53
C MET A 158 -12.49 3.34 13.40
N ILE A 159 -12.28 2.02 13.52
CA ILE A 159 -11.13 1.46 14.24
C ILE A 159 -9.83 1.91 13.60
N GLU A 160 -9.75 1.86 12.28
CA GLU A 160 -8.54 2.28 11.55
C GLU A 160 -8.24 3.77 11.74
N LEU A 161 -9.23 4.63 11.56
CA LEU A 161 -9.08 6.08 11.74
C LEU A 161 -8.78 6.45 13.19
N ALA A 162 -9.45 5.83 14.17
CA ALA A 162 -9.20 6.08 15.58
C ALA A 162 -7.80 5.64 16.00
N SER A 163 -7.35 4.45 15.57
CA SER A 163 -5.98 3.98 15.86
C SER A 163 -4.94 4.87 15.22
N GLN A 164 -5.16 5.29 13.96
CA GLN A 164 -4.27 6.20 13.26
C GLN A 164 -4.20 7.57 13.94
N PHE A 165 -5.33 8.17 14.26
CA PHE A 165 -5.38 9.48 14.92
C PHE A 165 -4.69 9.47 16.28
N LEU A 166 -5.01 8.49 17.14
CA LEU A 166 -4.41 8.37 18.47
C LEU A 166 -2.90 8.12 18.41
N SER A 167 -2.45 7.27 17.47
CA SER A 167 -1.02 7.01 17.30
C SER A 167 -0.27 8.23 16.76
N VAL A 168 -0.86 8.96 15.82
CA VAL A 168 -0.29 10.21 15.31
C VAL A 168 -0.21 11.26 16.43
N ALA A 169 -1.24 11.42 17.24
CA ALA A 169 -1.22 12.33 18.38
C ALA A 169 -0.08 11.97 19.35
N LEU A 170 0.07 10.69 19.71
CA LEU A 170 1.18 10.22 20.55
C LEU A 170 2.54 10.48 19.90
N MET A 171 2.67 10.18 18.60
CA MET A 171 3.89 10.38 17.83
C MET A 171 4.31 11.86 17.83
N LEU A 172 3.36 12.78 17.63
CA LEU A 172 3.61 14.22 17.65
C LEU A 172 4.04 14.72 19.02
N VAL A 173 3.38 14.25 20.10
CA VAL A 173 3.76 14.60 21.48
C VAL A 173 5.17 14.10 21.78
N LEU A 174 5.50 12.86 21.41
CA LEU A 174 6.84 12.32 21.63
C LEU A 174 7.90 13.01 20.77
N ALA A 175 7.58 13.33 19.50
CA ALA A 175 8.49 14.07 18.63
C ALA A 175 8.76 15.48 19.16
N TRP A 176 7.72 16.16 19.65
CA TRP A 176 7.89 17.48 20.28
C TRP A 176 8.74 17.42 21.55
N ALA A 177 8.55 16.40 22.39
CA ALA A 177 9.27 16.27 23.65
C ALA A 177 10.73 15.79 23.47
N THR A 178 11.01 14.97 22.46
CA THR A 178 12.32 14.29 22.32
C THR A 178 13.13 14.71 21.09
N GLY A 179 12.49 15.23 20.04
CA GLY A 179 13.13 15.53 18.75
C GLY A 179 13.75 14.32 18.05
N SER A 180 13.35 13.09 18.44
CA SER A 180 14.02 11.85 18.07
C SER A 180 13.20 10.97 17.14
N VAL A 181 13.88 10.21 16.26
CA VAL A 181 13.29 9.17 15.40
C VAL A 181 12.48 8.13 16.20
N TRP A 182 12.80 7.92 17.47
CA TRP A 182 12.08 7.02 18.36
C TRP A 182 10.59 7.37 18.53
N ALA A 183 10.23 8.64 18.33
CA ALA A 183 8.82 9.06 18.33
C ALA A 183 8.02 8.37 17.21
N ILE A 184 8.62 8.21 16.03
CA ILE A 184 7.97 7.52 14.90
C ILE A 184 7.82 6.02 15.20
N VAL A 185 8.87 5.40 15.74
CA VAL A 185 8.84 3.98 16.13
C VAL A 185 7.76 3.72 17.19
N ALA A 186 7.77 4.51 18.27
CA ALA A 186 6.79 4.40 19.35
C ALA A 186 5.36 4.60 18.83
N GLY A 187 5.14 5.59 17.95
CA GLY A 187 3.85 5.83 17.33
C GLY A 187 3.36 4.65 16.47
N ASN A 188 4.24 4.03 15.70
CA ASN A 188 3.91 2.86 14.88
C ASN A 188 3.56 1.63 15.75
N VAL A 189 4.32 1.39 16.82
CA VAL A 189 4.03 0.32 17.77
C VAL A 189 2.71 0.58 18.51
N ALA A 190 2.48 1.82 18.94
CA ALA A 190 1.23 2.22 19.56
C ALA A 190 0.03 2.07 18.61
N SER A 191 0.20 2.40 17.32
CA SER A 191 -0.85 2.20 16.31
C SER A 191 -1.30 0.74 16.25
N ALA A 192 -0.36 -0.20 16.22
CA ALA A 192 -0.65 -1.63 16.25
C ALA A 192 -1.41 -2.02 17.54
N ALA A 193 -0.94 -1.55 18.70
CA ALA A 193 -1.56 -1.85 19.99
C ALA A 193 -2.99 -1.30 20.10
N ILE A 194 -3.18 -0.03 19.72
CA ILE A 194 -4.50 0.62 19.73
C ILE A 194 -5.45 -0.08 18.77
N LYS A 195 -5.00 -0.40 17.56
CA LYS A 195 -5.81 -1.11 16.56
C LYS A 195 -6.28 -2.46 17.07
N VAL A 196 -5.37 -3.25 17.66
CA VAL A 196 -5.69 -4.57 18.24
C VAL A 196 -6.65 -4.42 19.40
N ALA A 197 -6.40 -3.49 20.32
CA ALA A 197 -7.29 -3.25 21.47
C ALA A 197 -8.70 -2.85 21.02
N LEU A 198 -8.82 -1.88 20.10
CA LEU A 198 -10.11 -1.46 19.56
C LEU A 198 -10.82 -2.59 18.80
N ALA A 199 -10.10 -3.44 18.10
CA ALA A 199 -10.69 -4.59 17.41
C ALA A 199 -11.28 -5.61 18.39
N TRP A 200 -10.59 -5.89 19.51
CA TRP A 200 -11.12 -6.76 20.56
C TRP A 200 -12.34 -6.17 21.27
N LEU A 201 -12.37 -4.86 21.49
CA LEU A 201 -13.42 -4.17 22.23
C LEU A 201 -14.66 -3.86 21.37
N ALA A 202 -14.44 -3.43 20.12
CA ALA A 202 -15.52 -2.86 19.30
C ALA A 202 -16.15 -3.84 18.30
N LEU A 203 -15.46 -4.95 17.95
CA LEU A 203 -15.98 -5.90 16.98
C LEU A 203 -16.64 -7.09 17.68
N PRO A 204 -17.87 -7.48 17.27
CA PRO A 204 -18.48 -8.73 17.71
C PRO A 204 -17.83 -9.92 17.00
N GLY A 205 -17.85 -11.08 17.61
CA GLY A 205 -17.37 -12.31 17.01
C GLY A 205 -16.80 -13.27 18.07
N ILE A 206 -16.16 -14.34 17.61
CA ILE A 206 -15.58 -15.36 18.48
C ILE A 206 -14.39 -14.79 19.26
N THR A 207 -14.14 -15.37 20.43
CA THR A 207 -12.87 -15.19 21.13
C THR A 207 -11.90 -16.23 20.63
N ASN A 208 -10.86 -15.79 19.94
CA ASN A 208 -9.87 -16.69 19.37
C ASN A 208 -9.12 -17.46 20.46
N ARG A 209 -8.83 -18.75 20.17
CA ARG A 209 -8.05 -19.64 21.01
C ARG A 209 -7.05 -20.42 20.13
N PRO A 210 -5.87 -20.78 20.65
CA PRO A 210 -4.94 -21.62 19.92
C PRO A 210 -5.60 -22.95 19.55
N ARG A 211 -5.64 -23.26 18.25
CA ARG A 211 -6.16 -24.51 17.69
C ARG A 211 -5.43 -24.86 16.42
N TRP A 212 -5.24 -26.15 16.17
CA TRP A 212 -4.59 -26.67 15.00
C TRP A 212 -5.46 -27.71 14.33
N GLU A 213 -6.00 -27.39 13.15
CA GLU A 213 -6.76 -28.29 12.31
C GLU A 213 -6.04 -28.49 10.98
N SER A 214 -5.55 -29.70 10.70
CA SER A 214 -4.74 -29.98 9.52
C SER A 214 -5.44 -29.66 8.19
N ALA A 215 -6.75 -29.82 8.11
CA ALA A 215 -7.54 -29.49 6.93
C ALA A 215 -7.55 -27.97 6.66
N ALA A 216 -7.74 -27.16 7.71
CA ALA A 216 -7.69 -25.71 7.62
C ALA A 216 -6.28 -25.19 7.25
N VAL A 217 -5.25 -25.78 7.85
CA VAL A 217 -3.85 -25.47 7.51
C VAL A 217 -3.58 -25.73 6.03
N SER A 218 -3.99 -26.90 5.52
CA SER A 218 -3.79 -27.25 4.11
C SER A 218 -4.51 -26.28 3.18
N GLU A 219 -5.73 -25.87 3.51
CA GLU A 219 -6.51 -24.88 2.73
C GLU A 219 -5.79 -23.52 2.70
N LEU A 220 -5.36 -23.01 3.85
CA LEU A 220 -4.67 -21.73 3.98
C LEU A 220 -3.32 -21.72 3.24
N VAL A 221 -2.50 -22.73 3.42
CA VAL A 221 -1.17 -22.84 2.76
C VAL A 221 -1.30 -23.01 1.25
N HIS A 222 -2.27 -23.82 0.79
CA HIS A 222 -2.49 -24.00 -0.64
C HIS A 222 -2.86 -22.68 -1.34
N TYR A 223 -3.62 -21.82 -0.69
CA TYR A 223 -3.98 -20.50 -1.20
C TYR A 223 -2.75 -19.57 -1.25
N GLY A 224 -1.88 -19.61 -0.24
CA GLY A 224 -0.76 -18.67 -0.07
C GLY A 224 0.39 -18.84 -1.06
N LYS A 225 0.69 -20.05 -1.53
CA LYS A 225 1.87 -20.31 -2.38
C LYS A 225 1.89 -19.52 -3.70
N TRP A 226 0.72 -19.23 -4.27
CA TRP A 226 0.60 -18.45 -5.51
C TRP A 226 0.67 -16.94 -5.29
N ILE A 227 0.41 -16.50 -4.06
CA ILE A 227 0.51 -15.09 -3.67
C ILE A 227 1.97 -14.66 -3.59
N PHE A 228 2.84 -15.51 -3.05
CA PHE A 228 4.26 -15.20 -2.80
C PHE A 228 4.99 -14.62 -4.02
N LEU A 229 4.82 -15.23 -5.20
CA LEU A 229 5.56 -14.82 -6.41
C LEU A 229 5.11 -13.44 -6.93
N SER A 230 3.80 -13.17 -6.89
CA SER A 230 3.26 -11.85 -7.25
C SER A 230 3.64 -10.77 -6.24
N THR A 231 3.73 -11.15 -4.96
CA THR A 231 4.14 -10.28 -3.87
C THR A 231 5.61 -9.85 -4.00
N ALA A 232 6.49 -10.75 -4.43
CA ALA A 232 7.89 -10.43 -4.69
C ALA A 232 8.05 -9.36 -5.78
N ALA A 233 7.33 -9.50 -6.89
CA ALA A 233 7.32 -8.48 -7.95
C ALA A 233 6.76 -7.14 -7.45
N SER A 234 5.67 -7.17 -6.69
CA SER A 234 5.06 -5.98 -6.11
C SER A 234 5.98 -5.29 -5.09
N PHE A 235 6.70 -6.06 -4.27
CA PHE A 235 7.69 -5.53 -3.34
C PHE A 235 8.80 -4.78 -4.08
N LEU A 236 9.38 -5.39 -5.11
CA LEU A 236 10.41 -4.74 -5.90
C LEU A 236 9.90 -3.46 -6.58
N LEU A 237 8.69 -3.47 -7.13
CA LEU A 237 8.10 -2.28 -7.75
C LEU A 237 7.87 -1.13 -6.76
N THR A 238 7.60 -1.43 -5.50
CA THR A 238 7.17 -0.41 -4.52
C THR A 238 8.24 -0.03 -3.51
N GLN A 239 9.33 -0.80 -3.41
CA GLN A 239 10.34 -0.61 -2.37
C GLN A 239 11.80 -0.62 -2.89
N SER A 240 12.07 -1.05 -4.15
CA SER A 240 13.43 -1.12 -4.67
C SER A 240 14.13 0.23 -4.75
N ASP A 241 13.37 1.30 -4.94
CA ASP A 241 13.84 2.68 -4.91
C ASP A 241 14.57 3.01 -3.60
N LYS A 242 13.90 2.77 -2.47
CA LYS A 242 14.45 3.06 -1.14
C LYS A 242 15.59 2.13 -0.77
N LEU A 243 15.50 0.83 -1.16
CA LEU A 243 16.57 -0.13 -0.95
C LEU A 243 17.85 0.28 -1.67
N ILE A 244 17.73 0.66 -2.93
CA ILE A 244 18.91 1.03 -3.75
C ILE A 244 19.42 2.41 -3.33
N LEU A 245 18.54 3.41 -3.23
CA LEU A 245 18.94 4.75 -2.82
C LEU A 245 19.56 4.80 -1.42
N GLY A 246 19.07 3.99 -0.49
CA GLY A 246 19.62 3.91 0.87
C GLY A 246 21.09 3.52 0.92
N ARG A 247 21.61 2.81 -0.11
CA ARG A 247 23.04 2.46 -0.20
C ARG A 247 23.91 3.59 -0.77
N TYR A 248 23.33 4.46 -1.61
CA TYR A 248 24.07 5.48 -2.34
C TYR A 248 23.87 6.91 -1.83
N LEU A 249 22.80 7.15 -1.05
CA LEU A 249 22.51 8.46 -0.48
C LEU A 249 22.85 8.49 1.03
N THR A 250 23.05 9.70 1.55
CA THR A 250 22.99 9.95 2.98
C THR A 250 21.59 9.72 3.52
N MET A 251 21.43 9.51 4.82
CA MET A 251 20.09 9.36 5.43
C MET A 251 19.25 10.62 5.27
N GLU A 252 19.88 11.80 5.33
CA GLU A 252 19.23 13.06 4.98
C GLU A 252 18.70 13.03 3.55
N GLY A 253 19.54 12.68 2.56
CA GLY A 253 19.13 12.57 1.15
C GLY A 253 18.01 11.58 0.92
N LEU A 254 18.04 10.42 1.59
CA LEU A 254 16.97 9.43 1.53
C LEU A 254 15.68 9.96 2.18
N GLY A 255 15.78 10.74 3.25
CA GLY A 255 14.65 11.40 3.90
C GLY A 255 13.99 12.43 2.98
N LEU A 256 14.79 13.29 2.34
CA LEU A 256 14.33 14.27 1.34
C LEU A 256 13.66 13.57 0.15
N TYR A 257 14.25 12.46 -0.33
CA TYR A 257 13.63 11.62 -1.36
C TYR A 257 12.28 11.05 -0.92
N ASN A 258 12.19 10.51 0.31
CA ASN A 258 10.96 9.88 0.81
C ASN A 258 9.81 10.90 0.92
N ILE A 259 10.10 12.13 1.34
CA ILE A 259 9.12 13.23 1.36
C ILE A 259 8.71 13.62 -0.07
N GLY A 260 9.70 13.77 -0.97
CA GLY A 260 9.43 14.06 -2.38
C GLY A 260 8.57 12.98 -3.03
N PHE A 261 8.88 11.71 -2.79
CA PHE A 261 8.09 10.58 -3.29
C PHE A 261 6.67 10.55 -2.74
N PHE A 262 6.49 10.87 -1.46
CA PHE A 262 5.18 10.95 -0.83
C PHE A 262 4.28 12.01 -1.49
N LEU A 263 4.80 13.21 -1.75
CA LEU A 263 4.08 14.28 -2.40
C LEU A 263 3.82 14.00 -3.89
N ALA A 264 4.85 13.60 -4.64
CA ALA A 264 4.73 13.30 -6.05
C ALA A 264 3.85 12.07 -6.33
N GLY A 265 3.88 11.07 -5.44
CA GLY A 265 3.10 9.85 -5.56
C GLY A 265 1.62 10.00 -5.19
N PHE A 266 1.21 11.10 -4.56
CA PHE A 266 -0.17 11.26 -4.09
C PHE A 266 -1.24 11.15 -5.19
N PRO A 267 -1.10 11.77 -6.39
CA PRO A 267 -2.05 11.58 -7.49
C PRO A 267 -2.15 10.12 -7.94
N ILE A 268 -1.03 9.41 -8.01
CA ILE A 268 -0.99 7.99 -8.40
C ILE A 268 -1.69 7.12 -7.34
N LEU A 269 -1.47 7.38 -6.05
CA LEU A 269 -2.14 6.69 -4.95
C LEU A 269 -3.66 6.85 -5.03
N MET A 270 -4.14 8.06 -5.31
CA MET A 270 -5.56 8.34 -5.55
C MET A 270 -6.08 7.58 -6.77
N GLY A 271 -5.31 7.58 -7.86
CA GLY A 271 -5.62 6.84 -9.08
C GLY A 271 -5.79 5.35 -8.83
N HIS A 272 -4.84 4.71 -8.14
CA HIS A 272 -4.93 3.29 -7.78
C HIS A 272 -6.20 2.97 -6.97
N ALA A 273 -6.53 3.81 -6.00
CA ALA A 273 -7.71 3.62 -5.17
C ALA A 273 -9.02 3.72 -5.95
N LEU A 274 -9.12 4.66 -6.89
CA LEU A 274 -10.31 4.86 -7.72
C LEU A 274 -10.41 3.80 -8.83
N ILE A 275 -9.32 3.58 -9.56
CA ILE A 275 -9.26 2.64 -10.68
C ILE A 275 -9.55 1.21 -10.21
N GLY A 276 -8.92 0.75 -9.12
CA GLY A 276 -9.17 -0.60 -8.59
C GLY A 276 -10.64 -0.85 -8.21
N ARG A 277 -11.35 0.19 -7.76
CA ARG A 277 -12.77 0.08 -7.37
C ARG A 277 -13.75 0.22 -8.53
N LEU A 278 -13.44 1.07 -9.50
CA LEU A 278 -14.37 1.41 -10.58
C LEU A 278 -14.16 0.55 -11.81
N MET A 279 -12.91 0.24 -12.16
CA MET A 279 -12.61 -0.41 -13.43
C MET A 279 -12.92 -1.91 -13.42
N ILE A 280 -12.66 -2.63 -12.33
CA ILE A 280 -12.91 -4.08 -12.27
C ILE A 280 -14.41 -4.41 -12.48
N PRO A 281 -15.37 -3.75 -11.78
CA PRO A 281 -16.79 -3.97 -12.06
C PRO A 281 -17.19 -3.63 -13.52
N ILE A 282 -16.66 -2.52 -14.05
CA ILE A 282 -16.96 -2.11 -15.43
C ILE A 282 -16.48 -3.17 -16.42
N TYR A 283 -15.27 -3.69 -16.27
CA TYR A 283 -14.74 -4.75 -17.13
C TYR A 283 -15.55 -6.05 -17.04
N ARG A 284 -16.05 -6.41 -15.84
CA ARG A 284 -16.84 -7.63 -15.62
C ARG A 284 -18.28 -7.52 -16.11
N GLU A 285 -18.95 -6.43 -15.80
CA GLU A 285 -20.37 -6.23 -16.17
C GLU A 285 -20.56 -5.82 -17.62
N ASN A 286 -19.61 -5.05 -18.18
CA ASN A 286 -19.66 -4.51 -19.52
C ASN A 286 -18.34 -4.76 -20.26
N PRO A 287 -17.99 -6.02 -20.60
CA PRO A 287 -16.74 -6.32 -21.27
C PRO A 287 -16.60 -5.53 -22.57
N PRO A 288 -15.50 -4.79 -22.76
CA PRO A 288 -15.32 -3.89 -23.92
C PRO A 288 -15.29 -4.62 -25.26
N ALA A 289 -14.88 -5.89 -25.25
CA ALA A 289 -14.85 -6.72 -26.46
C ALA A 289 -16.23 -7.11 -26.97
N HIS A 290 -17.32 -6.98 -26.18
CA HIS A 290 -18.66 -7.45 -26.56
C HIS A 290 -19.45 -6.43 -27.38
N SER A 291 -19.21 -5.13 -27.22
CA SER A 291 -19.87 -4.11 -28.01
C SER A 291 -19.10 -2.79 -28.10
N PRO A 292 -19.29 -2.02 -29.20
CA PRO A 292 -18.73 -0.66 -29.31
C PRO A 292 -19.23 0.30 -28.21
N GLU A 293 -20.46 0.10 -27.73
CA GLU A 293 -21.05 0.92 -26.66
C GLU A 293 -20.33 0.69 -25.32
N ASN A 294 -20.04 -0.58 -24.99
CA ASN A 294 -19.26 -0.93 -23.80
C ASN A 294 -17.87 -0.32 -23.87
N PHE A 295 -17.22 -0.38 -25.03
CA PHE A 295 -15.92 0.23 -25.24
C PHE A 295 -15.98 1.76 -25.09
N ALA A 296 -16.99 2.43 -25.66
CA ALA A 296 -17.18 3.86 -25.54
C ALA A 296 -17.46 4.29 -24.07
N ARG A 297 -18.20 3.48 -23.31
CA ARG A 297 -18.42 3.70 -21.88
C ARG A 297 -17.11 3.57 -21.08
N LEU A 298 -16.34 2.53 -21.34
CA LEU A 298 -15.03 2.31 -20.75
C LEU A 298 -14.08 3.48 -21.04
N ARG A 299 -14.01 3.92 -22.32
CA ARG A 299 -13.20 5.08 -22.73
C ARG A 299 -13.55 6.34 -21.95
N ARG A 300 -14.85 6.66 -21.81
CA ARG A 300 -15.29 7.84 -21.04
C ARG A 300 -14.82 7.80 -19.58
N VAL A 301 -14.96 6.66 -18.91
CA VAL A 301 -14.52 6.51 -17.52
C VAL A 301 -12.98 6.58 -17.43
N ARG A 302 -12.27 5.91 -18.33
CA ARG A 302 -10.81 5.96 -18.43
C ARG A 302 -10.29 7.38 -18.63
N MET A 303 -10.85 8.11 -19.60
CA MET A 303 -10.49 9.51 -19.88
C MET A 303 -10.73 10.41 -18.67
N ALA A 304 -11.86 10.23 -17.99
CA ALA A 304 -12.16 11.00 -16.77
C ALA A 304 -11.18 10.72 -15.64
N LEU A 305 -10.82 9.45 -15.40
CA LEU A 305 -9.88 9.06 -14.36
C LEU A 305 -8.45 9.53 -14.70
N SER A 306 -7.97 9.28 -15.92
CA SER A 306 -6.64 9.73 -16.36
C SER A 306 -6.55 11.24 -16.41
N GLY A 307 -7.60 11.93 -16.88
CA GLY A 307 -7.69 13.39 -16.86
C GLY A 307 -7.66 13.98 -15.45
N LEU A 308 -8.37 13.35 -14.49
CA LEU A 308 -8.30 13.74 -13.09
C LEU A 308 -6.88 13.58 -12.52
N MET A 309 -6.23 12.45 -12.83
CA MET A 309 -4.86 12.21 -12.36
C MET A 309 -3.87 13.21 -12.97
N MET A 310 -4.00 13.52 -14.27
CA MET A 310 -3.21 14.57 -14.92
C MET A 310 -3.48 15.94 -14.29
N ALA A 311 -4.75 16.29 -14.05
CA ALA A 311 -5.11 17.55 -13.40
C ALA A 311 -4.54 17.69 -11.98
N LEU A 312 -4.33 16.58 -11.27
CA LEU A 312 -3.65 16.56 -9.97
C LEU A 312 -2.12 16.55 -10.11
N MET A 313 -1.57 15.90 -11.14
CA MET A 313 -0.13 15.78 -11.34
C MET A 313 0.50 17.05 -11.91
N VAL A 314 -0.16 17.75 -12.83
CA VAL A 314 0.35 18.98 -13.46
C VAL A 314 0.71 20.05 -12.41
N PRO A 315 -0.15 20.40 -11.42
CA PRO A 315 0.25 21.35 -10.36
C PRO A 315 1.46 20.88 -9.54
N VAL A 316 1.57 19.56 -9.27
CA VAL A 316 2.73 19.01 -8.55
C VAL A 316 4.00 19.11 -9.41
N THR A 317 3.90 18.87 -10.71
CA THR A 317 5.04 18.97 -11.64
C THR A 317 5.51 20.41 -11.80
N LEU A 318 4.59 21.36 -11.98
CA LEU A 318 4.94 22.77 -12.25
C LEU A 318 5.26 23.54 -10.97
N GLY A 319 4.59 23.20 -9.87
CA GLY A 319 4.68 23.94 -8.61
C GLY A 319 5.35 23.17 -7.48
N GLY A 320 5.99 22.03 -7.72
CA GLY A 320 6.52 21.14 -6.68
C GLY A 320 7.53 21.81 -5.74
N VAL A 321 8.38 22.70 -6.26
CA VAL A 321 9.30 23.50 -5.43
C VAL A 321 8.50 24.43 -4.51
N TRP A 322 7.61 25.23 -5.08
CA TRP A 322 6.76 26.15 -4.33
C TRP A 322 5.86 25.40 -3.31
N LEU A 323 5.38 24.21 -3.67
CA LEU A 323 4.57 23.37 -2.78
C LEU A 323 5.37 22.93 -1.54
N VAL A 324 6.64 22.57 -1.73
CA VAL A 324 7.52 22.20 -0.61
C VAL A 324 7.84 23.40 0.25
N ASP A 325 8.17 24.55 -0.35
CA ASP A 325 8.45 25.79 0.38
C ASP A 325 7.24 26.27 1.21
N LEU A 326 6.02 26.03 0.69
CA LEU A 326 4.77 26.37 1.40
C LEU A 326 4.48 25.42 2.57
N LEU A 327 4.71 24.13 2.39
CA LEU A 327 4.29 23.09 3.32
C LEU A 327 5.37 22.71 4.36
N TYR A 328 6.64 22.79 3.99
CA TYR A 328 7.78 22.38 4.80
C TYR A 328 8.68 23.58 5.12
N ASP A 329 9.62 23.39 6.03
CA ASP A 329 10.62 24.39 6.36
C ASP A 329 11.88 24.26 5.46
N ALA A 330 12.82 25.21 5.60
CA ALA A 330 14.02 25.30 4.79
C ALA A 330 14.89 24.02 4.79
N ARG A 331 14.82 23.19 5.85
CA ARG A 331 15.55 21.91 5.92
C ARG A 331 15.13 20.92 4.84
N TYR A 332 13.92 21.06 4.31
CA TYR A 332 13.33 20.20 3.31
C TYR A 332 13.27 20.83 1.90
N ALA A 333 13.78 22.05 1.73
CA ALA A 333 13.69 22.77 0.46
C ALA A 333 14.18 21.95 -0.76
N SER A 334 15.26 21.16 -0.58
CA SER A 334 15.79 20.28 -1.63
C SER A 334 14.81 19.20 -2.08
N SER A 335 13.82 18.82 -1.24
CA SER A 335 12.75 17.88 -1.64
C SER A 335 11.88 18.45 -2.76
N GLY A 336 11.82 19.77 -2.95
CA GLY A 336 11.04 20.41 -4.01
C GLY A 336 11.47 19.96 -5.40
N VAL A 337 12.77 19.91 -5.64
CA VAL A 337 13.33 19.40 -6.90
C VAL A 337 13.05 17.92 -7.07
N VAL A 338 13.13 17.14 -5.98
CA VAL A 338 12.80 15.70 -5.98
C VAL A 338 11.32 15.49 -6.32
N VAL A 339 10.41 16.31 -5.78
CA VAL A 339 8.97 16.27 -6.12
C VAL A 339 8.77 16.44 -7.62
N VAL A 340 9.39 17.47 -8.23
CA VAL A 340 9.26 17.74 -9.67
C VAL A 340 9.80 16.57 -10.50
N MET A 341 11.00 16.08 -10.19
CA MET A 341 11.62 14.96 -10.91
C MET A 341 10.75 13.71 -10.86
N LEU A 342 10.24 13.38 -9.69
CA LEU A 342 9.39 12.19 -9.50
C LEU A 342 8.00 12.37 -10.11
N ALA A 343 7.42 13.57 -10.04
CA ALA A 343 6.14 13.86 -10.68
C ALA A 343 6.22 13.65 -12.21
N VAL A 344 7.28 14.16 -12.87
CA VAL A 344 7.54 13.89 -14.29
C VAL A 344 7.73 12.40 -14.55
N ALA A 345 8.53 11.72 -13.73
CA ALA A 345 8.81 10.29 -13.87
C ALA A 345 7.55 9.41 -13.74
N LEU A 346 6.56 9.84 -12.97
CA LEU A 346 5.31 9.10 -12.74
C LEU A 346 4.23 9.36 -13.80
N LEU A 347 4.38 10.39 -14.66
CA LEU A 347 3.40 10.67 -15.73
C LEU A 347 3.12 9.46 -16.64
N PRO A 348 4.13 8.72 -17.14
CA PRO A 348 3.87 7.57 -18.01
C PRO A 348 3.08 6.45 -17.33
N GLN A 349 3.09 6.35 -16.00
CA GLN A 349 2.31 5.36 -15.27
C GLN A 349 0.81 5.58 -15.44
N ILE A 350 0.36 6.84 -15.56
CA ILE A 350 -1.05 7.19 -15.72
C ILE A 350 -1.66 6.52 -16.96
N LEU A 351 -0.87 6.37 -18.04
CA LEU A 351 -1.32 5.75 -19.29
C LEU A 351 -1.74 4.29 -19.10
N THR A 352 -0.98 3.53 -18.31
CA THR A 352 -1.16 2.08 -18.20
C THR A 352 -1.98 1.64 -16.99
N LEU A 353 -2.20 2.53 -16.02
CA LEU A 353 -2.82 2.18 -14.74
C LEU A 353 -4.21 1.53 -14.88
N SER A 354 -5.00 1.96 -15.87
CA SER A 354 -6.31 1.38 -16.17
C SER A 354 -6.22 0.04 -16.92
N TYR A 355 -5.14 -0.20 -17.70
CA TYR A 355 -4.95 -1.42 -18.48
C TYR A 355 -4.64 -2.63 -17.60
N ASP A 356 -3.93 -2.43 -16.51
CA ASP A 356 -3.58 -3.49 -15.56
C ASP A 356 -4.84 -4.16 -14.99
N GLN A 357 -5.94 -3.41 -14.84
CA GLN A 357 -7.21 -3.92 -14.33
C GLN A 357 -7.96 -4.81 -15.35
N ALA A 358 -7.70 -4.66 -16.64
CA ALA A 358 -8.34 -5.48 -17.68
C ALA A 358 -7.91 -6.96 -17.55
N ALA A 359 -6.62 -7.21 -17.34
CA ALA A 359 -6.09 -8.56 -17.12
C ALA A 359 -6.64 -9.19 -15.83
N LEU A 360 -6.69 -8.42 -14.74
CA LEU A 360 -7.24 -8.90 -13.46
C LEU A 360 -8.74 -9.22 -13.56
N ALA A 361 -9.51 -8.38 -14.23
CA ALA A 361 -10.95 -8.56 -14.38
C ALA A 361 -11.31 -9.77 -15.28
N SER A 362 -10.47 -10.06 -16.28
CA SER A 362 -10.62 -11.23 -17.16
C SER A 362 -10.03 -12.52 -16.60
N GLY A 363 -9.38 -12.47 -15.42
CA GLY A 363 -8.75 -13.64 -14.79
C GLY A 363 -7.38 -14.01 -15.38
N ASP A 364 -6.78 -13.19 -16.24
CA ASP A 364 -5.43 -13.42 -16.79
C ASP A 364 -4.34 -13.04 -15.79
N SER A 365 -4.29 -13.80 -14.70
CA SER A 365 -3.27 -13.63 -13.65
C SER A 365 -1.86 -13.86 -14.18
N ARG A 366 -1.68 -14.69 -15.21
CA ARG A 366 -0.38 -14.99 -15.82
C ARG A 366 0.14 -13.77 -16.59
N GLY A 367 -0.71 -13.15 -17.44
CA GLY A 367 -0.36 -11.94 -18.16
C GLY A 367 -0.02 -10.79 -17.22
N TYR A 368 -0.83 -10.60 -16.18
CA TYR A 368 -0.59 -9.60 -15.14
C TYR A 368 0.74 -9.84 -14.39
N PHE A 369 1.03 -11.08 -14.02
CA PHE A 369 2.30 -11.45 -13.37
C PHE A 369 3.52 -11.14 -14.24
N TRP A 370 3.51 -11.53 -15.51
CA TRP A 370 4.62 -11.25 -16.42
C TRP A 370 4.82 -9.77 -16.65
N LEU A 371 3.76 -8.97 -16.80
CA LEU A 371 3.86 -7.53 -16.94
C LEU A 371 4.53 -6.88 -15.72
N ASN A 372 4.05 -7.21 -14.51
CA ASN A 372 4.62 -6.65 -13.28
C ASN A 372 6.02 -7.17 -12.97
N GLY A 373 6.30 -8.44 -13.26
CA GLY A 373 7.63 -9.03 -13.14
C GLY A 373 8.64 -8.35 -14.06
N THR A 374 8.25 -8.08 -15.32
CA THR A 374 9.11 -7.34 -16.27
C THR A 374 9.34 -5.90 -15.81
N ARG A 375 8.29 -5.20 -15.33
CA ARG A 375 8.44 -3.86 -14.74
C ARG A 375 9.38 -3.86 -13.55
N ALA A 376 9.22 -4.82 -12.63
CA ALA A 376 10.07 -4.93 -11.45
C ALA A 376 11.54 -5.20 -11.82
N GLY A 377 11.80 -6.15 -12.70
CA GLY A 377 13.15 -6.47 -13.15
C GLY A 377 13.81 -5.29 -13.88
N LEU A 378 13.07 -4.64 -14.79
CA LEU A 378 13.57 -3.48 -15.52
C LEU A 378 13.85 -2.30 -14.58
N LEU A 379 12.95 -2.02 -13.64
CA LEU A 379 13.14 -0.96 -12.64
C LEU A 379 14.42 -1.16 -11.84
N VAL A 380 14.62 -2.37 -11.30
CA VAL A 380 15.82 -2.70 -10.51
C VAL A 380 17.08 -2.54 -11.35
N VAL A 381 17.10 -3.07 -12.58
CA VAL A 381 18.25 -2.96 -13.48
C VAL A 381 18.56 -1.51 -13.79
N LEU A 382 17.56 -0.71 -14.20
CA LEU A 382 17.75 0.70 -14.51
C LEU A 382 18.19 1.50 -13.28
N MET A 383 17.66 1.20 -12.10
CA MET A 383 18.11 1.85 -10.86
C MET A 383 19.58 1.52 -10.53
N LEU A 384 19.96 0.24 -10.60
CA LEU A 384 21.35 -0.16 -10.35
C LEU A 384 22.35 0.46 -11.30
N LEU A 385 21.93 0.79 -12.54
CA LEU A 385 22.76 1.47 -13.52
C LEU A 385 22.78 2.98 -13.33
N ALA A 386 21.63 3.61 -13.07
CA ALA A 386 21.49 5.06 -13.08
C ALA A 386 21.77 5.72 -11.71
N VAL A 387 21.37 5.08 -10.60
CA VAL A 387 21.53 5.67 -9.26
C VAL A 387 23.01 5.90 -8.89
N PRO A 388 23.96 4.99 -9.14
CA PRO A 388 25.36 5.24 -8.87
C PRO A 388 25.96 6.42 -9.62
N LEU A 389 25.38 6.78 -10.77
CA LEU A 389 25.88 7.85 -11.66
C LEU A 389 25.31 9.21 -11.30
N VAL A 390 24.01 9.29 -11.05
CA VAL A 390 23.29 10.57 -10.91
C VAL A 390 22.31 10.60 -9.71
N GLY A 391 22.45 9.68 -8.77
CA GLY A 391 21.71 9.69 -7.51
C GLY A 391 20.18 9.67 -7.69
N VAL A 392 19.48 10.61 -7.03
CA VAL A 392 18.01 10.72 -7.07
C VAL A 392 17.47 10.91 -8.49
N ALA A 393 18.16 11.67 -9.33
CA ALA A 393 17.76 11.84 -10.73
C ALA A 393 17.81 10.50 -11.49
N GLY A 394 18.76 9.62 -11.16
CA GLY A 394 18.83 8.26 -11.69
C GLY A 394 17.64 7.40 -11.29
N ALA A 395 17.17 7.53 -10.06
CA ALA A 395 15.96 6.84 -9.61
C ALA A 395 14.72 7.34 -10.35
N ALA A 396 14.56 8.66 -10.51
CA ALA A 396 13.47 9.24 -11.29
C ALA A 396 13.50 8.78 -12.76
N LEU A 397 14.66 8.81 -13.40
CA LEU A 397 14.84 8.30 -14.77
C LEU A 397 14.46 6.82 -14.87
N ALA A 398 14.93 5.98 -13.93
CA ALA A 398 14.62 4.55 -13.91
C ALA A 398 13.12 4.30 -13.79
N ILE A 399 12.40 5.03 -12.92
CA ILE A 399 10.94 4.93 -12.76
C ILE A 399 10.25 5.32 -14.09
N GLY A 400 10.57 6.48 -14.66
CA GLY A 400 9.93 6.97 -15.88
C GLY A 400 10.20 6.05 -17.08
N LEU A 401 11.44 5.65 -17.29
CA LEU A 401 11.82 4.72 -18.36
C LEU A 401 11.17 3.35 -18.21
N THR A 402 11.05 2.83 -16.99
CA THR A 402 10.35 1.56 -16.75
C THR A 402 8.91 1.61 -17.24
N HIS A 403 8.17 2.66 -16.89
CA HIS A 403 6.78 2.81 -17.33
C HIS A 403 6.67 3.02 -18.85
N LEU A 404 7.56 3.82 -19.44
CA LEU A 404 7.59 4.04 -20.90
C LEU A 404 7.94 2.77 -21.68
N LEU A 405 9.00 2.07 -21.28
CA LEU A 405 9.44 0.85 -21.98
C LEU A 405 8.47 -0.33 -21.79
N CYS A 406 7.77 -0.38 -20.67
CA CYS A 406 6.73 -1.40 -20.42
C CYS A 406 5.35 -1.03 -20.94
N TRP A 407 5.14 0.23 -21.41
CA TRP A 407 3.85 0.64 -21.99
C TRP A 407 3.38 -0.27 -23.14
N PRO A 408 4.22 -0.67 -24.15
CA PRO A 408 3.77 -1.55 -25.23
C PRO A 408 3.34 -2.93 -24.74
N LEU A 409 3.95 -3.44 -23.65
CA LEU A 409 3.54 -4.72 -23.04
C LEU A 409 2.17 -4.58 -22.38
N GLY A 410 1.93 -3.49 -21.65
CA GLY A 410 0.63 -3.19 -21.07
C GLY A 410 -0.46 -2.99 -22.12
N ALA A 411 -0.14 -2.24 -23.20
CA ALA A 411 -1.05 -2.04 -24.33
C ALA A 411 -1.40 -3.37 -25.06
N ARG A 412 -0.40 -4.24 -25.28
CA ARG A 412 -0.62 -5.60 -25.86
C ARG A 412 -1.50 -6.45 -24.96
N LEU A 413 -1.26 -6.43 -23.65
CA LEU A 413 -2.08 -7.17 -22.70
C LEU A 413 -3.53 -6.65 -22.71
N ALA A 414 -3.73 -5.34 -22.67
CA ALA A 414 -5.04 -4.72 -22.79
C ALA A 414 -5.73 -5.03 -24.13
N HIS A 415 -4.98 -5.06 -25.24
CA HIS A 415 -5.49 -5.40 -26.57
C HIS A 415 -6.04 -6.84 -26.64
N ARG A 416 -5.36 -7.80 -26.01
CA ARG A 416 -5.85 -9.20 -25.92
C ARG A 416 -7.23 -9.30 -25.27
N HIS A 417 -7.57 -8.37 -24.38
CA HIS A 417 -8.83 -8.30 -23.67
C HIS A 417 -9.81 -7.27 -24.27
N GLY A 418 -9.51 -6.76 -25.49
CA GLY A 418 -10.34 -5.77 -26.18
C GLY A 418 -10.43 -4.41 -25.45
N ALA A 419 -9.48 -4.12 -24.57
CA ALA A 419 -9.51 -2.95 -23.70
C ALA A 419 -8.51 -1.84 -24.09
N TRP A 420 -7.63 -2.07 -25.05
CA TRP A 420 -6.67 -1.07 -25.50
C TRP A 420 -7.35 0.07 -26.27
N ASP A 421 -6.95 1.29 -25.96
CA ASP A 421 -7.51 2.51 -26.55
C ASP A 421 -6.40 3.44 -27.05
N PRO A 422 -6.06 3.39 -28.35
CA PRO A 422 -5.01 4.23 -28.91
C PRO A 422 -5.35 5.72 -28.87
N VAL A 423 -6.63 6.10 -28.87
CA VAL A 423 -7.05 7.52 -28.77
C VAL A 423 -6.75 8.06 -27.37
N HIS A 424 -7.04 7.25 -26.32
CA HIS A 424 -6.66 7.61 -24.96
C HIS A 424 -5.15 7.80 -24.85
N ASP A 425 -4.35 6.86 -25.37
CA ASP A 425 -2.90 6.90 -25.25
C ASP A 425 -2.30 8.08 -26.01
N ALA A 426 -2.84 8.42 -27.20
CA ALA A 426 -2.40 9.57 -27.97
C ALA A 426 -2.72 10.90 -27.27
N LEU A 427 -3.92 11.03 -26.69
CA LEU A 427 -4.33 12.26 -26.00
C LEU A 427 -3.60 12.45 -24.67
N MET A 428 -3.44 11.40 -23.88
CA MET A 428 -2.80 11.49 -22.56
C MET A 428 -1.27 11.47 -22.66
N GLY A 429 -0.69 10.85 -23.69
CA GLY A 429 0.75 10.82 -23.93
C GLY A 429 1.26 12.06 -24.64
N GLY A 430 0.39 12.87 -25.24
CA GLY A 430 0.71 14.14 -25.86
C GLY A 430 0.59 15.36 -24.93
N LEU A 431 0.02 15.19 -23.73
CA LEU A 431 -0.05 16.18 -22.65
C LEU A 431 1.18 16.07 -21.74
#